data_8af5db2fea185051a2bb1402fbc5aa30
#
_entry.id   8af5db2fea185051a2bb1402fbc5aa30
#
_cell.length_a   1.000
_cell.length_b   1.000
_cell.length_c   1.000
_cell.angle_alpha   90.00
_cell.angle_beta   90.00
_cell.angle_gamma   90.00
#
_symmetry.space_group_name_H-M   'P 1'
#
loop_
_entity.id
_entity.type
_entity.pdbx_description
1 polymer ?
#
loop_
_entity_poly.entity_id
_entity_poly.type
_entity_poly.pdbx_seq_one_letter_code
_entity_poly.pdbx_strand_id
1 'polypeptide(L)'
;MADFPPLGHVALTVQSCDASTPWYDALIGAAPVLDEGTGPWRHVVWALPGGTVLGIHEHPGRTEAGDVFSEYRIGLDHVAFVCATRAELVDWAQRLDAAGYAHGGAQDTSYGSGLSFRDPDGNALEFFAPPGS
;
A
#
# COMPACT_ATOMS: atom_id res chain seq x y z
N MET A 1 -25.09 -17.16 -14.41
CA MET A 1 -24.37 -16.87 -13.16
C MET A 1 -23.55 -15.61 -13.36
N ALA A 2 -23.58 -14.69 -12.41
CA ALA A 2 -22.74 -13.50 -12.47
C ALA A 2 -21.27 -13.88 -12.24
N ASP A 3 -20.37 -13.17 -12.88
CA ASP A 3 -18.95 -13.31 -12.62
C ASP A 3 -18.61 -12.85 -11.20
N PHE A 4 -17.51 -13.37 -10.65
CA PHE A 4 -17.05 -12.93 -9.35
C PHE A 4 -16.69 -11.44 -9.42
N PRO A 5 -17.15 -10.60 -8.47
CA PRO A 5 -16.88 -9.17 -8.54
C PRO A 5 -15.39 -8.84 -8.35
N PRO A 6 -14.88 -7.76 -8.99
CA PRO A 6 -13.51 -7.36 -8.82
C PRO A 6 -13.23 -6.84 -7.40
N LEU A 7 -11.95 -6.81 -7.03
CA LEU A 7 -11.53 -6.18 -5.78
C LEU A 7 -11.81 -4.68 -5.83
N GLY A 8 -12.63 -4.17 -4.91
CA GLY A 8 -13.05 -2.77 -4.89
C GLY A 8 -12.11 -1.86 -4.11
N HIS A 9 -11.71 -2.29 -2.92
CA HIS A 9 -10.79 -1.52 -2.09
C HIS A 9 -10.01 -2.42 -1.12
N VAL A 10 -8.92 -1.87 -0.61
CA VAL A 10 -8.13 -2.44 0.49
C VAL A 10 -8.00 -1.37 1.57
N ALA A 11 -8.14 -1.75 2.82
CA ALA A 11 -7.90 -0.88 3.96
C ALA A 11 -6.86 -1.51 4.89
N LEU A 12 -5.88 -0.70 5.30
CA LEU A 12 -4.80 -1.11 6.18
C LEU A 12 -4.96 -0.40 7.53
N THR A 13 -4.72 -1.10 8.62
CA THR A 13 -4.67 -0.47 9.93
C THR A 13 -3.31 0.17 10.16
N VAL A 14 -3.32 1.40 10.64
CA VAL A 14 -2.14 2.18 11.00
C VAL A 14 -2.25 2.68 12.43
N GLN A 15 -1.12 2.98 13.07
CA GLN A 15 -1.10 3.56 14.41
C GLN A 15 -1.69 4.97 14.41
N SER A 16 -1.36 5.77 13.39
CA SER A 16 -1.73 7.18 13.31
C SER A 16 -1.96 7.59 11.87
N CYS A 17 -3.18 8.02 11.56
CA CYS A 17 -3.48 8.62 10.26
C CYS A 17 -2.70 9.92 10.04
N ASP A 18 -2.46 10.71 11.08
CA ASP A 18 -1.65 11.94 10.95
C ASP A 18 -0.21 11.63 10.52
N ALA A 19 0.38 10.58 11.06
CA ALA A 19 1.74 10.17 10.70
C ALA A 19 1.82 9.50 9.31
N SER A 20 0.83 8.69 8.97
CA SER A 20 0.86 7.88 7.74
C SER A 20 0.34 8.60 6.50
N THR A 21 -0.59 9.55 6.64
CA THR A 21 -1.16 10.27 5.50
C THR A 21 -0.10 10.96 4.64
N PRO A 22 0.86 11.74 5.17
CA PRO A 22 1.90 12.35 4.34
C PRO A 22 2.77 11.33 3.58
N TRP A 23 3.00 10.18 4.18
CA TRP A 23 3.77 9.10 3.56
C TRP A 23 3.03 8.53 2.34
N TYR A 24 1.72 8.27 2.49
CA TYR A 24 0.89 7.78 1.38
C TYR A 24 0.64 8.85 0.32
N ASP A 25 0.46 10.12 0.70
CA ASP A 25 0.34 11.23 -0.25
C ASP A 25 1.57 11.31 -1.17
N ALA A 26 2.76 11.19 -0.60
CA ALA A 26 4.00 11.21 -1.36
C ALA A 26 4.17 9.99 -2.26
N LEU A 27 3.77 8.80 -1.78
CA LEU A 27 3.82 7.57 -2.56
C LEU A 27 2.87 7.61 -3.75
N ILE A 28 1.61 7.96 -3.49
CA ILE A 28 0.53 7.95 -4.50
C ILE A 28 0.65 9.16 -5.43
N GLY A 29 1.20 10.26 -4.95
CA GLY A 29 1.33 11.50 -5.71
C GLY A 29 0.02 12.25 -5.87
N ALA A 30 -0.94 12.03 -4.97
CA ALA A 30 -2.25 12.67 -4.96
C ALA A 30 -2.76 12.84 -3.54
N ALA A 31 -3.61 13.85 -3.33
CA ALA A 31 -4.31 14.04 -2.07
C ALA A 31 -5.40 12.97 -1.89
N PRO A 32 -5.75 12.65 -0.63
CA PRO A 32 -6.86 11.73 -0.37
C PRO A 32 -8.18 12.30 -0.87
N VAL A 33 -9.08 11.41 -1.31
CA VAL A 33 -10.44 11.78 -1.72
C VAL A 33 -11.40 11.82 -0.53
N LEU A 34 -11.01 11.24 0.59
CA LEU A 34 -11.78 11.22 1.84
C LEU A 34 -10.83 11.24 3.02
N ASP A 35 -11.09 12.08 4.00
CA ASP A 35 -10.47 12.08 5.32
C ASP A 35 -11.56 12.31 6.35
N GLU A 36 -11.93 11.27 7.07
CA GLU A 36 -13.07 11.29 7.98
C GLU A 36 -12.64 10.84 9.37
N GLY A 37 -12.80 11.72 10.36
CA GLY A 37 -12.33 11.54 11.72
C GLY A 37 -13.43 11.53 12.78
N THR A 38 -14.68 11.35 12.37
CA THR A 38 -15.82 11.30 13.28
C THR A 38 -16.20 9.86 13.61
N GLY A 39 -16.33 9.56 14.92
CA GLY A 39 -16.69 8.23 15.38
C GLY A 39 -15.53 7.52 16.10
N PRO A 40 -15.66 6.20 16.33
CA PRO A 40 -14.68 5.43 17.09
C PRO A 40 -13.38 5.12 16.31
N TRP A 41 -13.28 5.57 15.07
CA TRP A 41 -12.13 5.35 14.21
C TRP A 41 -12.03 6.50 13.20
N ARG A 42 -10.82 6.67 12.65
CA ARG A 42 -10.54 7.61 11.57
C ARG A 42 -10.09 6.85 10.33
N HIS A 43 -10.51 7.30 9.15
CA HIS A 43 -9.99 6.74 7.92
C HIS A 43 -9.64 7.82 6.89
N VAL A 44 -8.64 7.52 6.10
CA VAL A 44 -8.17 8.35 4.98
C VAL A 44 -8.12 7.45 3.75
N VAL A 45 -8.61 7.94 2.62
CA VAL A 45 -8.85 7.13 1.43
C VAL A 45 -8.32 7.82 0.19
N TRP A 46 -7.62 7.07 -0.66
CA TRP A 46 -7.13 7.52 -1.96
C TRP A 46 -7.78 6.72 -3.08
N ALA A 47 -8.17 7.41 -4.15
CA ALA A 47 -8.57 6.76 -5.40
C ALA A 47 -7.32 6.37 -6.19
N LEU A 48 -7.28 5.14 -6.68
CA LEU A 48 -6.20 4.63 -7.51
C LEU A 48 -6.65 4.53 -8.97
N PRO A 49 -5.71 4.53 -9.93
CA PRO A 49 -6.05 4.21 -11.31
C PRO A 49 -6.76 2.86 -11.43
N GLY A 50 -7.75 2.79 -12.32
CA GLY A 50 -8.52 1.55 -12.50
C GLY A 50 -9.74 1.40 -11.60
N GLY A 51 -10.02 2.38 -10.73
CA GLY A 51 -11.21 2.40 -9.90
C GLY A 51 -11.08 1.71 -8.55
N THR A 52 -9.92 1.16 -8.24
CA THR A 52 -9.63 0.62 -6.89
C THR A 52 -9.35 1.76 -5.93
N VAL A 53 -9.66 1.55 -4.65
CA VAL A 53 -9.48 2.52 -3.58
C VAL A 53 -8.56 1.91 -2.52
N LEU A 54 -7.62 2.69 -2.00
CA LEU A 54 -6.77 2.33 -0.87
C LEU A 54 -7.12 3.21 0.32
N GLY A 55 -7.36 2.59 1.47
CA GLY A 55 -7.65 3.29 2.72
C GLY A 55 -6.67 2.94 3.82
N ILE A 56 -6.48 3.87 4.74
CA ILE A 56 -5.84 3.61 6.04
C ILE A 56 -6.84 3.91 7.14
N HIS A 57 -6.84 3.08 8.19
CA HIS A 57 -7.73 3.18 9.34
C HIS A 57 -6.94 3.28 10.62
N GLU A 58 -7.33 4.22 11.47
CA GLU A 58 -6.82 4.34 12.84
C GLU A 58 -7.96 3.99 13.81
N HIS A 59 -7.65 3.13 14.78
CA HIS A 59 -8.60 2.68 15.81
C HIS A 59 -8.10 3.10 17.19
N PRO A 60 -8.37 4.35 17.61
CA PRO A 60 -7.86 4.87 18.88
C PRO A 60 -8.25 3.99 20.09
N GLY A 61 -7.26 3.68 20.93
CA GLY A 61 -7.45 2.86 22.11
C GLY A 61 -7.66 1.36 21.86
N ARG A 62 -7.58 0.89 20.60
CA ARG A 62 -7.73 -0.52 20.26
C ARG A 62 -6.48 -1.15 19.66
N THR A 63 -5.67 -0.35 18.96
CA THR A 63 -4.38 -0.80 18.46
C THR A 63 -3.34 -0.64 19.55
N GLU A 64 -2.57 -1.69 19.83
CA GLU A 64 -1.52 -1.62 20.84
C GLU A 64 -0.40 -0.70 20.38
N ALA A 65 0.09 0.15 21.29
CA ALA A 65 1.20 1.05 21.02
C ALA A 65 2.46 0.24 20.68
N GLY A 66 3.12 0.61 19.56
CA GLY A 66 4.31 -0.07 19.10
C GLY A 66 4.06 -1.38 18.36
N ASP A 67 2.78 -1.76 18.15
CA ASP A 67 2.48 -2.91 17.31
C ASP A 67 2.90 -2.64 15.85
N VAL A 68 3.36 -3.68 15.17
CA VAL A 68 3.80 -3.62 13.78
C VAL A 68 3.17 -4.76 12.99
N PHE A 69 3.03 -4.54 11.70
CA PHE A 69 2.54 -5.57 10.79
C PHE A 69 3.47 -6.79 10.78
N SER A 70 2.86 -7.96 10.61
CA SER A 70 3.60 -9.22 10.40
C SER A 70 2.85 -10.10 9.41
N GLU A 71 3.50 -10.45 8.32
CA GLU A 71 3.02 -11.40 7.31
C GLU A 71 2.96 -12.84 7.83
N TYR A 72 3.55 -13.11 8.97
CA TYR A 72 3.53 -14.44 9.60
C TYR A 72 2.23 -14.70 10.39
N ARG A 73 1.39 -13.70 10.57
CA ARG A 73 0.05 -13.86 11.11
C ARG A 73 -0.92 -14.23 10.00
N ILE A 74 -1.87 -15.12 10.28
CA ILE A 74 -2.90 -15.47 9.30
C ILE A 74 -3.74 -14.25 8.97
N GLY A 75 -3.81 -13.90 7.69
CA GLY A 75 -4.52 -12.74 7.18
C GLY A 75 -3.86 -12.19 5.92
N LEU A 76 -3.76 -10.88 5.81
CA LEU A 76 -3.09 -10.24 4.69
C LEU A 76 -1.58 -10.47 4.74
N ASP A 77 -0.98 -10.91 3.62
CA ASP A 77 0.47 -11.00 3.46
C ASP A 77 1.04 -9.66 2.95
N HIS A 78 0.53 -9.17 1.82
CA HIS A 78 0.97 -7.89 1.25
C HIS A 78 -0.09 -7.33 0.28
N VAL A 79 0.08 -6.07 -0.08
CA VAL A 79 -0.70 -5.41 -1.14
C VAL A 79 0.24 -5.08 -2.29
N ALA A 80 -0.11 -5.51 -3.51
CA ALA A 80 0.68 -5.24 -4.70
C ALA A 80 -0.04 -4.26 -5.62
N PHE A 81 0.73 -3.29 -6.13
CA PHE A 81 0.30 -2.36 -7.17
C PHE A 81 0.94 -2.80 -8.49
N VAL A 82 0.15 -2.95 -9.54
CA VAL A 82 0.66 -3.47 -10.81
C VAL A 82 1.30 -2.36 -11.66
N CYS A 83 2.53 -2.61 -12.10
CA CYS A 83 3.20 -1.86 -13.15
C CYS A 83 2.97 -2.58 -14.48
N ALA A 84 2.77 -1.84 -15.55
CA ALA A 84 2.60 -2.44 -16.87
C ALA A 84 3.89 -3.12 -17.35
N THR A 85 5.05 -2.57 -17.00
CA THR A 85 6.36 -3.06 -17.44
C THR A 85 7.38 -3.12 -16.30
N ARG A 86 8.41 -3.93 -16.49
CA ARG A 86 9.56 -3.95 -15.57
C ARG A 86 10.29 -2.60 -15.51
N ALA A 87 10.31 -1.86 -16.62
CA ALA A 87 10.90 -0.51 -16.64
C ALA A 87 10.17 0.44 -15.68
N GLU A 88 8.84 0.41 -15.64
CA GLU A 88 8.05 1.18 -14.66
C GLU A 88 8.39 0.78 -13.22
N LEU A 89 8.59 -0.51 -12.97
CA LEU A 89 8.97 -0.99 -11.64
C LEU A 89 10.34 -0.43 -11.23
N VAL A 90 11.29 -0.37 -12.14
CA VAL A 90 12.62 0.25 -11.89
C VAL A 90 12.47 1.76 -11.64
N ASP A 91 11.62 2.44 -12.38
CA ASP A 91 11.32 3.86 -12.14
C ASP A 91 10.73 4.08 -10.73
N TRP A 92 9.88 3.17 -10.27
CA TRP A 92 9.36 3.21 -8.90
C TRP A 92 10.46 3.01 -7.85
N ALA A 93 11.42 2.13 -8.10
CA ALA A 93 12.57 1.99 -7.20
C ALA A 93 13.33 3.31 -7.05
N GLN A 94 13.53 4.03 -8.14
CA GLN A 94 14.18 5.35 -8.12
C GLN A 94 13.33 6.41 -7.37
N ARG A 95 12.02 6.38 -7.54
CA ARG A 95 11.10 7.28 -6.82
C ARG A 95 11.11 7.01 -5.32
N LEU A 96 11.13 5.74 -4.91
CA LEU A 96 11.24 5.37 -3.50
C LEU A 96 12.58 5.83 -2.92
N ASP A 97 13.69 5.67 -3.64
CA ASP A 97 14.99 6.19 -3.24
C ASP A 97 14.97 7.71 -3.06
N ALA A 98 14.40 8.44 -4.02
CA ALA A 98 14.30 9.90 -3.96
C ALA A 98 13.44 10.39 -2.78
N ALA A 99 12.41 9.63 -2.41
CA ALA A 99 11.55 9.93 -1.27
C ALA A 99 12.16 9.48 0.08
N GLY A 100 13.28 8.76 0.06
CA GLY A 100 13.91 8.22 1.26
C GLY A 100 13.22 6.98 1.81
N TYR A 101 12.44 6.27 1.01
CA TYR A 101 11.75 5.05 1.41
C TYR A 101 12.63 3.83 1.15
N ALA A 102 12.89 3.04 2.19
CA ALA A 102 13.64 1.80 2.06
C ALA A 102 12.84 0.76 1.25
N HIS A 103 13.53 -0.02 0.42
CA HIS A 103 12.93 -1.09 -0.37
C HIS A 103 13.94 -2.22 -0.64
N GLY A 104 13.44 -3.36 -1.09
CA GLY A 104 14.25 -4.56 -1.33
C GLY A 104 14.95 -4.61 -2.69
N GLY A 105 14.78 -3.60 -3.54
CA GLY A 105 15.25 -3.65 -4.92
C GLY A 105 14.38 -4.53 -5.82
N ALA A 106 14.54 -4.40 -7.12
CA ALA A 106 13.82 -5.22 -8.09
C ALA A 106 14.28 -6.68 -8.02
N GLN A 107 13.34 -7.60 -7.79
CA GLN A 107 13.57 -9.04 -7.75
C GLN A 107 12.87 -9.70 -8.93
N ASP A 108 13.63 -10.37 -9.77
CA ASP A 108 13.09 -11.06 -10.96
C ASP A 108 12.80 -12.53 -10.62
N THR A 109 11.61 -12.99 -11.04
CA THR A 109 11.17 -14.38 -10.91
C THR A 109 10.57 -14.87 -12.20
N SER A 110 10.25 -16.16 -12.29
CA SER A 110 9.59 -16.74 -13.47
C SER A 110 8.17 -16.22 -13.69
N TYR A 111 7.53 -15.68 -12.66
CA TYR A 111 6.14 -15.18 -12.72
C TYR A 111 6.04 -13.64 -12.74
N GLY A 112 7.16 -12.94 -12.73
CA GLY A 112 7.20 -11.49 -12.81
C GLY A 112 8.31 -10.87 -11.98
N SER A 113 8.31 -9.55 -11.88
CA SER A 113 9.28 -8.79 -11.11
C SER A 113 8.59 -8.06 -9.97
N GLY A 114 9.16 -8.11 -8.78
CA GLY A 114 8.62 -7.48 -7.57
C GLY A 114 9.57 -6.46 -6.97
N LEU A 115 9.00 -5.44 -6.33
CA LEU A 115 9.71 -4.41 -5.58
C LEU A 115 8.99 -4.22 -4.26
N SER A 116 9.54 -4.78 -3.18
CA SER A 116 8.91 -4.79 -1.86
C SER A 116 9.37 -3.62 -1.01
N PHE A 117 8.44 -3.03 -0.27
CA PHE A 117 8.70 -1.95 0.68
C PHE A 117 7.67 -1.98 1.81
N ARG A 118 7.82 -1.12 2.80
CA ARG A 118 6.95 -1.07 3.98
C ARG A 118 6.44 0.33 4.23
N ASP A 119 5.19 0.44 4.69
CA ASP A 119 4.67 1.70 5.22
C ASP A 119 5.24 1.99 6.63
N PRO A 120 4.92 3.15 7.27
CA PRO A 120 5.44 3.48 8.60
C PRO A 120 5.15 2.46 9.70
N ASP A 121 4.09 1.67 9.59
CA ASP A 121 3.71 0.63 10.55
C ASP A 121 4.19 -0.77 10.13
N GLY A 122 5.00 -0.85 9.07
CA GLY A 122 5.53 -2.10 8.55
C GLY A 122 4.56 -2.86 7.65
N ASN A 123 3.40 -2.30 7.29
CA ASN A 123 2.50 -2.93 6.34
C ASN A 123 3.24 -3.24 5.04
N ALA A 124 3.15 -4.49 4.57
CA ALA A 124 3.89 -4.96 3.40
C ALA A 124 3.22 -4.50 2.11
N LEU A 125 3.96 -3.75 1.31
CA LEU A 125 3.55 -3.22 0.02
C LEU A 125 4.52 -3.68 -1.07
N GLU A 126 4.04 -3.77 -2.31
CA GLU A 126 4.84 -4.22 -3.44
C GLU A 126 4.40 -3.50 -4.71
N PHE A 127 5.36 -3.14 -5.55
CA PHE A 127 5.12 -2.93 -6.97
C PHE A 127 5.45 -4.23 -7.71
N PHE A 128 4.60 -4.63 -8.62
CA PHE A 128 4.74 -5.88 -9.37
C PHE A 128 4.55 -5.66 -10.85
N ALA A 129 5.45 -6.24 -11.66
CA ALA A 129 5.35 -6.20 -13.11
C ALA A 129 5.25 -7.64 -13.66
N PRO A 130 4.39 -7.89 -14.69
CA PRO A 130 4.26 -9.22 -15.27
C PRO A 130 5.56 -9.72 -15.92
N PRO A 131 5.72 -11.04 -16.10
CA PRO A 131 6.90 -11.59 -16.74
C PRO A 131 7.00 -11.17 -18.21
N GLY A 132 8.22 -10.91 -18.67
CA GLY A 132 8.47 -10.53 -20.06
C GLY A 132 8.02 -9.13 -20.46
N SER A 133 7.75 -8.30 -19.46
CA SER A 133 7.26 -6.93 -19.68
C SER A 133 8.40 -5.90 -19.82
#